data_b8b69aa8af8d542c39199fc19848d169
#
_entry.id   b8b69aa8af8d542c39199fc19848d169
#
_cell.length_a   1.000
_cell.length_b   1.000
_cell.length_c   1.000
_cell.angle_alpha   90.00
_cell.angle_beta   90.00
_cell.angle_gamma   90.00
#
_symmetry.space_group_name_H-M   'P 1'
#
loop_
_entity.id
_entity.type
_entity.pdbx_description
1 polymer ?
#
loop_
_entity_poly.entity_id
_entity_poly.type
_entity_poly.pdbx_seq_one_letter_code
_entity_poly.pdbx_strand_id
1 'polypeptide(L)'
;MFLALCALTAPATAEAVSVERQTELRNLVHQDCGSCHGMRLTGGLGPALTPQALQGKNHEFLFATISEGRHGTPMPPWRILLTEQEINWIVDYLKTPEAKP
;
A
#
# COMPACT_ATOMS: atom_id res chain seq x y z
N MET A 1 21.21 -48.15 11.59
CA MET A 1 21.68 -47.00 10.80
C MET A 1 20.46 -46.12 10.58
N PHE A 2 20.35 -45.07 11.41
CA PHE A 2 19.22 -44.15 11.32
C PHE A 2 19.60 -42.99 10.39
N LEU A 3 18.91 -42.89 9.25
CA LEU A 3 18.96 -41.71 8.41
C LEU A 3 18.13 -40.59 9.06
N ALA A 4 18.83 -39.60 9.63
CA ALA A 4 18.17 -38.40 10.08
C ALA A 4 17.72 -37.62 8.84
N LEU A 5 16.43 -37.66 8.59
CA LEU A 5 15.80 -36.80 7.57
C LEU A 5 15.79 -35.38 8.13
N CYS A 6 16.78 -34.56 7.79
CA CYS A 6 16.73 -33.12 8.02
C CYS A 6 15.61 -32.56 7.14
N ALA A 7 14.45 -32.33 7.75
CA ALA A 7 13.39 -31.55 7.11
C ALA A 7 13.90 -30.11 7.05
N LEU A 8 14.34 -29.67 5.88
CA LEU A 8 14.59 -28.26 5.57
C LEU A 8 13.24 -27.56 5.56
N THR A 9 12.88 -26.96 6.68
CA THR A 9 11.77 -26.01 6.71
C THR A 9 12.24 -24.75 6.01
N ALA A 10 11.71 -24.47 4.81
CA ALA A 10 11.91 -23.19 4.17
C ALA A 10 11.35 -22.09 5.08
N PRO A 11 12.07 -20.96 5.27
CA PRO A 11 11.52 -19.84 6.01
C PRO A 11 10.23 -19.38 5.31
N ALA A 12 9.17 -19.15 6.10
CA ALA A 12 7.95 -18.57 5.61
C ALA A 12 8.28 -17.17 5.05
N THR A 13 8.35 -17.04 3.72
CA THR A 13 8.45 -15.74 3.07
C THR A 13 7.10 -15.06 3.20
N ALA A 14 7.10 -13.76 3.60
CA ALA A 14 5.90 -12.94 3.54
C ALA A 14 5.33 -13.07 2.12
N GLU A 15 4.04 -13.42 2.02
CA GLU A 15 3.39 -13.59 0.71
C GLU A 15 3.42 -12.26 -0.05
N ALA A 16 4.04 -12.27 -1.22
CA ALA A 16 3.97 -11.15 -2.14
C ALA A 16 2.53 -10.97 -2.60
N VAL A 17 2.11 -9.72 -2.82
CA VAL A 17 0.79 -9.43 -3.38
C VAL A 17 0.67 -10.03 -4.78
N SER A 18 -0.34 -10.85 -5.02
CA SER A 18 -0.56 -11.49 -6.31
C SER A 18 -0.85 -10.46 -7.41
N VAL A 19 -0.62 -10.83 -8.68
CA VAL A 19 -0.88 -9.95 -9.82
C VAL A 19 -2.36 -9.54 -9.88
N GLU A 20 -3.26 -10.47 -9.61
CA GLU A 20 -4.71 -10.20 -9.55
C GLU A 20 -5.04 -9.20 -8.45
N ARG A 21 -4.46 -9.39 -7.28
CA ARG A 21 -4.69 -8.47 -6.15
C ARG A 21 -4.08 -7.09 -6.41
N GLN A 22 -2.95 -7.00 -7.09
CA GLN A 22 -2.36 -5.72 -7.50
C GLN A 22 -3.33 -4.92 -8.38
N THR A 23 -4.02 -5.58 -9.30
CA THR A 23 -5.04 -4.92 -10.13
C THR A 23 -6.19 -4.37 -9.27
N GLU A 24 -6.66 -5.16 -8.31
CA GLU A 24 -7.68 -4.71 -7.37
C GLU A 24 -7.20 -3.53 -6.52
N LEU A 25 -5.97 -3.57 -6.05
CA LEU A 25 -5.39 -2.49 -5.26
C LEU A 25 -5.22 -1.20 -6.07
N ARG A 26 -4.83 -1.29 -7.35
CA ARG A 26 -4.82 -0.12 -8.23
C ARG A 26 -6.20 0.51 -8.33
N ASN A 27 -7.21 -0.30 -8.54
CA ASN A 27 -8.59 0.17 -8.60
C ASN A 27 -9.01 0.80 -7.28
N LEU A 28 -8.67 0.18 -6.14
CA LEU A 28 -8.96 0.73 -4.82
C LEU A 28 -8.31 2.10 -4.64
N VAL A 29 -7.03 2.24 -5.00
CA VAL A 29 -6.32 3.52 -4.90
C VAL A 29 -7.03 4.60 -5.74
N HIS A 30 -7.37 4.31 -6.97
CA HIS A 30 -7.99 5.31 -7.84
C HIS A 30 -9.44 5.60 -7.49
N GLN A 31 -10.19 4.64 -6.97
CA GLN A 31 -11.58 4.81 -6.60
C GLN A 31 -11.73 5.35 -5.16
N ASP A 32 -11.12 4.70 -4.20
CA ASP A 32 -11.35 4.98 -2.78
C ASP A 32 -10.40 6.07 -2.26
N CYS A 33 -9.10 5.95 -2.48
CA CYS A 33 -8.18 7.04 -2.16
C CYS A 33 -8.48 8.25 -3.05
N GLY A 34 -8.75 8.03 -4.30
CA GLY A 34 -9.06 9.08 -5.28
C GLY A 34 -10.30 9.88 -4.94
N SER A 35 -11.27 9.33 -4.21
CA SER A 35 -12.48 10.06 -3.83
C SER A 35 -12.17 11.32 -2.99
N CYS A 36 -11.09 11.30 -2.22
CA CYS A 36 -10.63 12.44 -1.44
C CYS A 36 -9.35 13.07 -1.99
N HIS A 37 -8.44 12.27 -2.54
CA HIS A 37 -7.14 12.74 -3.04
C HIS A 37 -7.15 13.11 -4.52
N GLY A 38 -8.30 13.02 -5.17
CA GLY A 38 -8.47 13.26 -6.59
C GLY A 38 -8.38 11.97 -7.41
N MET A 39 -9.19 11.84 -8.45
CA MET A 39 -9.23 10.64 -9.30
C MET A 39 -7.92 10.38 -10.03
N ARG A 40 -7.11 11.42 -10.23
CA ARG A 40 -5.74 11.34 -10.76
C ARG A 40 -4.70 11.48 -9.65
N LEU A 41 -5.11 11.47 -8.38
CA LEU A 41 -4.25 11.62 -7.21
C LEU A 41 -3.52 12.97 -7.16
N THR A 42 -4.03 13.98 -7.84
CA THR A 42 -3.42 15.31 -7.91
C THR A 42 -3.94 16.28 -6.86
N GLY A 43 -4.79 15.80 -5.97
CA GLY A 43 -5.35 16.58 -4.88
C GLY A 43 -6.87 16.75 -5.00
N GLY A 44 -7.49 16.99 -3.87
CA GLY A 44 -8.92 17.23 -3.71
C GLY A 44 -9.15 17.68 -2.28
N LEU A 45 -10.06 17.04 -1.56
CA LEU A 45 -10.23 17.26 -0.12
C LEU A 45 -8.96 16.88 0.64
N GLY A 46 -8.28 15.80 0.21
CA GLY A 46 -6.97 15.42 0.70
C GLY A 46 -5.85 15.96 -0.20
N PRO A 47 -4.59 15.93 0.29
CA PRO A 47 -3.45 16.40 -0.49
C PRO A 47 -3.16 15.48 -1.67
N ALA A 48 -2.37 15.97 -2.64
CA ALA A 48 -1.90 15.19 -3.76
C ALA A 48 -1.07 13.99 -3.29
N LEU A 49 -1.20 12.87 -4.00
CA LEU A 49 -0.46 11.62 -3.76
C LEU A 49 0.46 11.29 -4.94
N THR A 50 0.90 12.29 -5.68
CA THR A 50 1.86 12.11 -6.77
C THR A 50 3.26 11.83 -6.20
N PRO A 51 4.17 11.20 -6.98
CA PRO A 51 5.55 11.02 -6.52
C PRO A 51 6.23 12.33 -6.11
N GLN A 52 5.93 13.42 -6.80
CA GLN A 52 6.47 14.75 -6.47
C GLN A 52 5.95 15.26 -5.11
N ALA A 53 4.66 15.09 -4.86
CA ALA A 53 4.05 15.50 -3.59
C ALA A 53 4.54 14.66 -2.41
N LEU A 54 4.93 13.40 -2.67
CA LEU A 54 5.41 12.48 -1.65
C LEU A 54 6.93 12.51 -1.45
N GLN A 55 7.64 13.34 -2.20
CA GLN A 55 9.08 13.53 -1.99
C GLN A 55 9.37 13.97 -0.56
N GLY A 56 10.43 13.41 0.02
CA GLY A 56 10.81 13.70 1.40
C GLY A 56 9.99 12.99 2.47
N LYS A 57 8.92 12.29 2.09
CA LYS A 57 8.16 11.44 3.00
C LYS A 57 8.65 10.01 2.88
N ASN A 58 9.13 9.44 3.99
CA ASN A 58 9.65 8.08 3.97
C ASN A 58 8.53 7.04 3.93
N HIS A 59 8.91 5.82 3.58
CA HIS A 59 7.97 4.71 3.46
C HIS A 59 7.21 4.44 4.76
N GLU A 60 7.91 4.46 5.89
CA GLU A 60 7.31 4.17 7.21
C GLU A 60 6.26 5.21 7.58
N PHE A 61 6.52 6.47 7.30
CA PHE A 61 5.54 7.54 7.55
C PHE A 61 4.29 7.35 6.71
N LEU A 62 4.44 7.05 5.43
CA LEU A 62 3.31 6.82 4.53
C LEU A 62 2.54 5.56 4.92
N PHE A 63 3.25 4.49 5.27
CA PHE A 63 2.63 3.26 5.76
C PHE A 63 1.78 3.52 6.99
N ALA A 64 2.34 4.20 8.00
CA ALA A 64 1.63 4.51 9.23
C ALA A 64 0.40 5.40 8.97
N THR A 65 0.52 6.37 8.08
CA THR A 65 -0.57 7.28 7.73
C THR A 65 -1.74 6.52 7.10
N ILE A 66 -1.48 5.61 6.19
CA ILE A 66 -2.52 4.78 5.55
C ILE A 66 -3.08 3.78 6.56
N SER A 67 -2.20 3.07 7.27
CA SER A 67 -2.59 2.04 8.23
C SER A 67 -3.50 2.58 9.32
N GLU A 68 -3.11 3.68 9.95
CA GLU A 68 -3.80 4.24 11.11
C GLU A 68 -4.83 5.32 10.75
N GLY A 69 -4.82 5.81 9.51
CA GLY A 69 -5.64 6.96 9.14
C GLY A 69 -5.16 8.23 9.82
N ARG A 70 -5.97 9.26 9.78
CA ARG A 70 -5.70 10.54 10.44
C ARG A 70 -6.88 10.93 11.30
N HIS A 71 -6.70 10.90 12.62
CA HIS A 71 -7.72 11.25 13.58
C HIS A 71 -8.25 12.66 13.35
N GLY A 72 -9.57 12.82 13.44
CA GLY A 72 -10.24 14.09 13.22
C GLY A 72 -10.40 14.48 11.76
N THR A 73 -10.05 13.59 10.83
CA THR A 73 -10.21 13.77 9.39
C THR A 73 -11.00 12.61 8.78
N PRO A 74 -11.51 12.76 7.54
CA PRO A 74 -12.19 11.66 6.85
C PRO A 74 -11.31 10.47 6.50
N MET A 75 -9.98 10.57 6.62
CA MET A 75 -9.09 9.46 6.27
C MET A 75 -9.18 8.32 7.27
N PRO A 76 -9.71 7.15 6.88
CA PRO A 76 -9.93 6.02 7.78
C PRO A 76 -8.65 5.20 7.98
N PRO A 77 -8.62 4.34 9.02
CA PRO A 77 -7.51 3.39 9.21
C PRO A 77 -7.67 2.19 8.27
N TRP A 78 -6.87 2.13 7.23
CA TRP A 78 -6.96 1.09 6.20
C TRP A 78 -6.48 -0.29 6.67
N ARG A 79 -5.76 -0.39 7.81
CA ARG A 79 -5.35 -1.68 8.39
C ARG A 79 -6.53 -2.61 8.67
N ILE A 80 -7.73 -2.08 8.79
CA ILE A 80 -8.95 -2.86 9.03
C ILE A 80 -9.32 -3.68 7.78
N LEU A 81 -9.01 -3.15 6.59
CA LEU A 81 -9.40 -3.72 5.29
C LEU A 81 -8.23 -4.29 4.49
N LEU A 82 -7.00 -3.88 4.81
CA LEU A 82 -5.81 -4.21 4.04
C LEU A 82 -4.75 -4.86 4.93
N THR A 83 -4.01 -5.80 4.37
CA THR A 83 -2.85 -6.40 5.03
C THR A 83 -1.67 -5.44 5.01
N GLU A 84 -0.66 -5.70 5.84
CA GLU A 84 0.59 -4.93 5.83
C GLU A 84 1.27 -4.97 4.46
N GLN A 85 1.31 -6.15 3.83
CA GLN A 85 1.88 -6.32 2.50
C GLN A 85 1.15 -5.48 1.45
N GLU A 86 -0.17 -5.43 1.55
CA GLU A 86 -0.99 -4.63 0.64
C GLU A 86 -0.76 -3.13 0.84
N ILE A 87 -0.66 -2.67 2.07
CA ILE A 87 -0.35 -1.26 2.37
C ILE A 87 1.06 -0.90 1.89
N ASN A 88 2.04 -1.77 2.13
CA ASN A 88 3.40 -1.58 1.62
C ASN A 88 3.41 -1.47 0.08
N TRP A 89 2.65 -2.33 -0.58
CA TRP A 89 2.52 -2.28 -2.04
C TRP A 89 1.92 -0.94 -2.50
N ILE A 90 0.90 -0.45 -1.81
CA ILE A 90 0.27 0.84 -2.12
C ILE A 90 1.26 1.99 -1.96
N VAL A 91 2.06 2.01 -0.88
CA VAL A 91 3.09 3.04 -0.69
C VAL A 91 4.07 3.06 -1.86
N ASP A 92 4.57 1.89 -2.26
CA ASP A 92 5.48 1.77 -3.39
C ASP A 92 4.83 2.22 -4.69
N TYR A 93 3.59 1.83 -4.91
CA TYR A 93 2.81 2.23 -6.07
C TYR A 93 2.65 3.75 -6.16
N LEU A 94 2.31 4.41 -5.06
CA LEU A 94 2.15 5.87 -5.02
C LEU A 94 3.44 6.61 -5.32
N LYS A 95 4.58 6.08 -4.89
CA LYS A 95 5.91 6.69 -5.12
C LYS A 95 6.48 6.40 -6.49
N THR A 96 5.92 5.47 -7.24
CA THR A 96 6.39 5.09 -8.57
C THR A 96 5.77 6.00 -9.62
N PRO A 97 6.57 6.66 -10.48
CA PRO A 97 6.04 7.59 -11.48
C PRO A 97 5.28 6.92 -12.62
N GLU A 98 5.31 5.59 -12.73
CA GLU A 98 4.74 4.86 -13.86
C GLU A 98 3.22 4.86 -13.89
N ALA A 99 2.69 5.05 -15.11
CA ALA A 99 1.37 4.62 -15.60
C ALA A 99 0.17 4.83 -14.67
N LYS A 100 0.17 5.86 -13.87
CA LYS A 100 -1.06 6.30 -13.21
C LYS A 100 -1.87 7.10 -14.20
N PRO A 101 -3.16 6.82 -14.28
CA PRO A 101 -4.04 7.57 -15.18
C PRO A 101 -4.08 9.05 -14.84
#